data_f7f3d39f4c981c620fbf5e48ac346e9f
#
_entry.id   f7f3d39f4c981c620fbf5e48ac346e9f
#
_cell.length_a   1.000
_cell.length_b   1.000
_cell.length_c   1.000
_cell.angle_alpha   90.00
_cell.angle_beta   90.00
_cell.angle_gamma   90.00
#
_symmetry.space_group_name_H-M   'P 1'
#
loop_
_entity.id
_entity.type
_entity.pdbx_description
1 polymer ?
#
loop_
_entity_poly.entity_id
_entity_poly.type
_entity_poly.pdbx_seq_one_letter_code
_entity_poly.pdbx_strand_id
1 'polypeptide(L)'
;MANYDSRRYVMANRWDPSHLRRVDRLLPIEAGARLLEVGCGAGHLTKRLADRGIDITGVDANPTAPRVAGSERVLHMRAEALEFDDRSFDAVITVHVLEHLPELDRAIEEMARVLRPGGRQLHIYPAEPIMGLYAIPASVILHGTPFKAREVHCQKLWPSKLRRKMAPTGLTEIHHEFSLLKAPQFCSLFVKAG
;
A
#
# COMPACT_ATOMS: atom_id res chain seq x y z
N MET A 1 18.45 -6.69 -4.47
CA MET A 1 17.09 -6.13 -4.48
C MET A 1 16.14 -7.20 -4.96
N ALA A 2 15.02 -7.44 -4.28
CA ALA A 2 14.06 -8.46 -4.71
C ALA A 2 13.45 -8.05 -6.06
N ASN A 3 13.47 -8.97 -7.02
CA ASN A 3 12.83 -8.74 -8.32
C ASN A 3 11.36 -9.14 -8.21
N TYR A 4 10.48 -8.14 -8.05
CA TYR A 4 9.03 -8.31 -7.95
C TYR A 4 8.34 -8.53 -9.29
N ASP A 5 9.06 -8.58 -10.44
CA ASP A 5 8.49 -8.67 -11.79
C ASP A 5 7.82 -10.02 -12.09
N SER A 6 7.84 -10.94 -11.14
CA SER A 6 7.27 -12.27 -11.30
C SER A 6 5.74 -12.28 -11.21
N ARG A 7 5.07 -12.77 -12.26
CA ARG A 7 3.63 -13.06 -12.24
C ARG A 7 3.23 -13.95 -11.06
N ARG A 8 4.09 -14.90 -10.66
CA ARG A 8 3.86 -15.77 -9.49
C ARG A 8 3.72 -14.98 -8.21
N TYR A 9 4.51 -13.92 -8.05
CA TYR A 9 4.43 -13.07 -6.86
C TYR A 9 3.10 -12.33 -6.79
N VAL A 10 2.66 -11.71 -7.88
CA VAL A 10 1.36 -11.02 -7.95
C VAL A 10 0.22 -11.98 -7.65
N MET A 11 0.24 -13.20 -8.20
CA MET A 11 -0.80 -14.20 -7.99
C MET A 11 -0.76 -14.86 -6.60
N ALA A 12 0.38 -14.88 -5.94
CA ALA A 12 0.51 -15.42 -4.59
C ALA A 12 -0.07 -14.48 -3.51
N ASN A 13 -0.30 -13.21 -3.86
CA ASN A 13 -0.90 -12.24 -2.96
C ASN A 13 -2.38 -12.56 -2.74
N ARG A 14 -2.68 -13.21 -1.61
CA ARG A 14 -4.03 -13.67 -1.28
C ARG A 14 -4.88 -12.50 -0.80
N TRP A 15 -6.06 -12.36 -1.39
CA TRP A 15 -7.07 -11.42 -0.93
C TRP A 15 -7.50 -11.67 0.51
N ASP A 16 -7.52 -10.60 1.32
CA ASP A 16 -8.10 -10.61 2.66
C ASP A 16 -9.28 -9.62 2.77
N PRO A 17 -10.53 -10.12 2.94
CA PRO A 17 -11.70 -9.25 3.08
C PRO A 17 -11.62 -8.27 4.27
N SER A 18 -10.75 -8.52 5.24
CA SER A 18 -10.58 -7.59 6.37
C SER A 18 -10.01 -6.24 5.95
N HIS A 19 -9.25 -6.18 4.85
CA HIS A 19 -8.72 -4.92 4.31
C HIS A 19 -9.85 -4.01 3.81
N LEU A 20 -10.81 -4.57 3.06
CA LEU A 20 -11.99 -3.82 2.61
C LEU A 20 -12.80 -3.28 3.80
N ARG A 21 -13.04 -4.11 4.81
CA ARG A 21 -13.76 -3.68 6.03
C ARG A 21 -13.04 -2.53 6.76
N ARG A 22 -11.69 -2.52 6.76
CA ARG A 22 -10.93 -1.41 7.34
C ARG A 22 -11.05 -0.15 6.51
N VAL A 23 -10.96 -0.27 5.19
CA VAL A 23 -11.21 0.86 4.27
C VAL A 23 -12.58 1.45 4.55
N ASP A 24 -13.64 0.63 4.55
CA ASP A 24 -15.01 1.08 4.79
C ASP A 24 -15.19 1.79 6.15
N ARG A 25 -14.51 1.30 7.17
CA ARG A 25 -14.64 1.84 8.53
C ARG A 25 -13.83 3.10 8.77
N LEU A 26 -12.61 3.17 8.23
CA LEU A 26 -11.63 4.20 8.58
C LEU A 26 -11.56 5.32 7.55
N LEU A 27 -11.94 5.03 6.32
CA LEU A 27 -11.85 5.97 5.22
C LEU A 27 -13.26 6.31 4.72
N PRO A 28 -13.90 7.35 5.26
CA PRO A 28 -15.18 7.81 4.74
C PRO A 28 -14.97 8.28 3.29
N ILE A 29 -15.58 7.55 2.35
CA ILE A 29 -15.51 7.82 0.92
C ILE A 29 -16.76 8.61 0.55
N GLU A 30 -16.59 9.87 0.21
CA GLU A 30 -17.64 10.73 -0.28
C GLU A 30 -17.97 10.42 -1.75
N ALA A 31 -19.19 10.75 -2.16
CA ALA A 31 -19.57 10.60 -3.55
C ALA A 31 -18.67 11.45 -4.47
N GLY A 32 -18.11 10.82 -5.52
CA GLY A 32 -17.18 11.47 -6.43
C GLY A 32 -15.74 11.55 -5.94
N ALA A 33 -15.43 11.00 -4.76
CA ALA A 33 -14.06 10.95 -4.28
C ALA A 33 -13.17 10.06 -5.18
N ARG A 34 -11.96 10.53 -5.46
CA ARG A 34 -10.95 9.82 -6.24
C ARG A 34 -9.91 9.15 -5.31
N LEU A 35 -9.77 7.85 -5.43
CA LEU A 35 -8.88 7.05 -4.60
C LEU A 35 -7.70 6.50 -5.41
N LEU A 36 -6.55 6.37 -4.75
CA LEU A 36 -5.36 5.71 -5.28
C LEU A 36 -4.98 4.55 -4.37
N GLU A 37 -4.91 3.32 -4.91
CA GLU A 37 -4.28 2.19 -4.24
C GLU A 37 -2.85 2.03 -4.77
N VAL A 38 -1.84 2.21 -3.91
CA VAL A 38 -0.43 2.02 -4.26
C VAL A 38 0.00 0.62 -3.82
N GLY A 39 0.62 -0.14 -4.75
CA GLY A 39 0.98 -1.54 -4.57
C GLY A 39 -0.23 -2.48 -4.63
N CYS A 40 -1.11 -2.26 -5.62
CA CYS A 40 -2.39 -2.97 -5.73
C CYS A 40 -2.27 -4.46 -6.13
N GLY A 41 -1.10 -4.90 -6.59
CA GLY A 41 -0.87 -6.27 -7.05
C GLY A 41 -1.87 -6.71 -8.12
N ALA A 42 -2.64 -7.76 -7.83
CA ALA A 42 -3.70 -8.26 -8.73
C ALA A 42 -4.98 -7.39 -8.74
N GLY A 43 -4.96 -6.22 -8.11
CA GLY A 43 -6.07 -5.27 -8.11
C GLY A 43 -7.33 -5.73 -7.37
N HIS A 44 -7.19 -6.60 -6.38
CA HIS A 44 -8.34 -7.16 -5.67
C HIS A 44 -9.16 -6.11 -4.92
N LEU A 45 -8.50 -5.19 -4.21
CA LEU A 45 -9.17 -4.10 -3.50
C LEU A 45 -9.69 -3.06 -4.50
N THR A 46 -8.84 -2.63 -5.46
CA THR A 46 -9.21 -1.73 -6.55
C THR A 46 -10.50 -2.16 -7.23
N LYS A 47 -10.58 -3.44 -7.68
CA LYS A 47 -11.78 -3.95 -8.36
C LYS A 47 -13.02 -3.89 -7.48
N ARG A 48 -12.92 -4.34 -6.22
CA ARG A 48 -14.07 -4.35 -5.30
C ARG A 48 -14.60 -2.98 -4.97
N LEU A 49 -13.73 -1.98 -4.87
CA LEU A 49 -14.17 -0.60 -4.68
C LEU A 49 -14.76 -0.04 -5.97
N ALA A 50 -14.16 -0.34 -7.13
CA ALA A 50 -14.70 0.05 -8.44
C ALA A 50 -16.09 -0.58 -8.74
N ASP A 51 -16.29 -1.86 -8.39
CA ASP A 51 -17.57 -2.55 -8.54
C ASP A 51 -18.70 -1.91 -7.69
N ARG A 52 -18.33 -1.12 -6.67
CA ARG A 52 -19.24 -0.33 -5.83
C ARG A 52 -19.44 1.10 -6.34
N GLY A 53 -18.92 1.41 -7.52
CA GLY A 53 -19.04 2.75 -8.13
C GLY A 53 -18.05 3.79 -7.61
N ILE A 54 -17.01 3.37 -6.86
CA ILE A 54 -15.97 4.27 -6.36
C ILE A 54 -14.94 4.54 -7.46
N ASP A 55 -14.59 5.80 -7.67
CA ASP A 55 -13.51 6.18 -8.59
C ASP A 55 -12.15 5.86 -7.94
N ILE A 56 -11.58 4.73 -8.31
CA ILE A 56 -10.30 4.25 -7.79
C ILE A 56 -9.38 3.82 -8.91
N THR A 57 -8.11 4.20 -8.78
CA THR A 57 -6.99 3.72 -9.59
C THR A 57 -6.05 2.91 -8.71
N GLY A 58 -5.59 1.76 -9.19
CA GLY A 58 -4.53 0.97 -8.56
C GLY A 58 -3.23 1.11 -9.33
N VAL A 59 -2.10 1.22 -8.64
CA VAL A 59 -0.77 1.19 -9.26
C VAL A 59 0.09 0.10 -8.62
N ASP A 60 0.94 -0.53 -9.43
CA ASP A 60 1.89 -1.52 -8.94
C ASP A 60 3.20 -1.46 -9.75
N ALA A 61 4.32 -1.65 -9.08
CA ALA A 61 5.64 -1.67 -9.71
C ALA A 61 5.89 -2.92 -10.55
N ASN A 62 5.06 -3.96 -10.40
CA ASN A 62 5.15 -5.16 -11.19
C ASN A 62 4.51 -4.94 -12.57
N PRO A 63 5.27 -5.05 -13.68
CA PRO A 63 4.74 -4.80 -15.03
C PRO A 63 3.67 -5.79 -15.48
N THR A 64 3.51 -6.90 -14.77
CA THR A 64 2.47 -7.88 -15.08
C THR A 64 1.15 -7.62 -14.35
N ALA A 65 1.13 -6.73 -13.36
CA ALA A 65 -0.04 -6.44 -12.52
C ALA A 65 -1.27 -6.02 -13.35
N PRO A 66 -1.19 -5.08 -14.31
CA PRO A 66 -2.35 -4.71 -15.14
C PRO A 66 -2.98 -5.89 -15.88
N ARG A 67 -2.14 -6.76 -16.45
CA ARG A 67 -2.60 -7.95 -17.16
C ARG A 67 -3.20 -9.00 -16.23
N VAL A 68 -2.63 -9.18 -15.04
CA VAL A 68 -3.15 -10.11 -14.03
C VAL A 68 -4.49 -9.62 -13.48
N ALA A 69 -4.60 -8.32 -13.22
CA ALA A 69 -5.83 -7.70 -12.77
C ALA A 69 -6.95 -7.77 -13.82
N GLY A 70 -6.60 -7.71 -15.11
CA GLY A 70 -7.57 -7.67 -16.21
C GLY A 70 -8.48 -6.44 -16.13
N SER A 71 -7.92 -5.29 -15.72
CA SER A 71 -8.65 -4.05 -15.49
C SER A 71 -7.82 -2.84 -15.90
N GLU A 72 -8.41 -1.94 -16.67
CA GLU A 72 -7.79 -0.67 -17.06
C GLU A 72 -7.56 0.28 -15.88
N ARG A 73 -8.18 0.01 -14.74
CA ARG A 73 -7.97 0.76 -13.48
C ARG A 73 -6.67 0.39 -12.77
N VAL A 74 -5.95 -0.64 -13.23
CA VAL A 74 -4.64 -1.04 -12.69
C VAL A 74 -3.54 -0.66 -13.66
N LEU A 75 -2.61 0.18 -13.21
CA LEU A 75 -1.53 0.71 -14.01
C LEU A 75 -0.17 0.20 -13.51
N HIS A 76 0.80 0.08 -14.42
CA HIS A 76 2.19 -0.17 -14.06
C HIS A 76 2.86 1.15 -13.70
N MET A 77 3.22 1.33 -12.43
CA MET A 77 3.81 2.56 -11.94
C MET A 77 4.52 2.31 -10.59
N ARG A 78 5.63 3.00 -10.35
CA ARG A 78 6.36 2.90 -9.08
C ARG A 78 5.83 3.91 -8.06
N ALA A 79 5.82 3.52 -6.79
CA ALA A 79 5.39 4.39 -5.69
C ALA A 79 6.29 5.65 -5.55
N GLU A 80 7.56 5.54 -5.95
CA GLU A 80 8.55 6.60 -5.88
C GLU A 80 8.50 7.58 -7.08
N ALA A 81 7.61 7.33 -8.06
CA ALA A 81 7.45 8.14 -9.26
C ALA A 81 6.02 7.97 -9.79
N LEU A 82 5.07 8.64 -9.14
CA LEU A 82 3.66 8.60 -9.52
C LEU A 82 3.38 9.60 -10.64
N GLU A 83 2.91 9.11 -11.79
CA GLU A 83 2.61 9.91 -12.98
C GLU A 83 1.19 10.51 -12.90
N PHE A 84 0.88 11.14 -11.77
CA PHE A 84 -0.36 11.86 -11.54
C PHE A 84 -0.08 13.31 -11.16
N ASP A 85 -1.03 14.19 -11.43
CA ASP A 85 -0.96 15.58 -11.02
C ASP A 85 -0.97 15.73 -9.50
N ASP A 86 -0.38 16.82 -9.01
CA ASP A 86 -0.45 17.21 -7.62
C ASP A 86 -1.91 17.33 -7.16
N ARG A 87 -2.20 16.89 -5.94
CA ARG A 87 -3.52 17.07 -5.30
C ARG A 87 -4.69 16.46 -6.09
N SER A 88 -4.45 15.39 -6.84
CA SER A 88 -5.42 14.75 -7.72
C SER A 88 -6.28 13.68 -7.05
N PHE A 89 -5.94 13.26 -5.80
CA PHE A 89 -6.65 12.24 -5.07
C PHE A 89 -7.15 12.71 -3.70
N ASP A 90 -8.31 12.21 -3.30
CA ASP A 90 -8.93 12.42 -2.00
C ASP A 90 -8.37 11.48 -0.94
N ALA A 91 -7.99 10.27 -1.36
CA ALA A 91 -7.36 9.31 -0.49
C ALA A 91 -6.33 8.42 -1.20
N VAL A 92 -5.31 8.01 -0.44
CA VAL A 92 -4.30 7.03 -0.84
C VAL A 92 -4.36 5.84 0.11
N ILE A 93 -4.31 4.63 -0.43
CA ILE A 93 -4.37 3.38 0.32
C ILE A 93 -3.12 2.54 -0.02
N THR A 94 -2.48 1.98 1.01
CA THR A 94 -1.46 0.95 0.83
C THR A 94 -1.77 -0.26 1.71
N VAL A 95 -1.61 -1.45 1.18
CA VAL A 95 -1.82 -2.71 1.91
C VAL A 95 -0.60 -3.60 1.70
N HIS A 96 0.21 -3.76 2.73
CA HIS A 96 1.46 -4.53 2.69
C HIS A 96 2.40 -4.09 1.56
N VAL A 97 2.73 -2.81 1.53
CA VAL A 97 3.59 -2.17 0.51
C VAL A 97 4.80 -1.49 1.14
N LEU A 98 4.59 -0.70 2.20
CA LEU A 98 5.63 0.17 2.76
C LEU A 98 6.87 -0.59 3.22
N GLU A 99 6.71 -1.84 3.66
CA GLU A 99 7.79 -2.73 4.07
C GLU A 99 8.70 -3.17 2.92
N HIS A 100 8.21 -3.05 1.69
CA HIS A 100 8.92 -3.45 0.46
C HIS A 100 9.68 -2.30 -0.21
N LEU A 101 9.43 -1.04 0.18
CA LEU A 101 9.96 0.15 -0.50
C LEU A 101 11.37 0.51 -0.01
N PRO A 102 12.42 0.33 -0.83
CA PRO A 102 13.78 0.74 -0.46
C PRO A 102 13.89 2.26 -0.27
N GLU A 103 13.25 3.04 -1.14
CA GLU A 103 13.20 4.49 -1.13
C GLU A 103 11.89 5.00 -0.50
N LEU A 104 11.59 4.48 0.73
CA LEU A 104 10.32 4.75 1.41
C LEU A 104 10.02 6.24 1.57
N ASP A 105 11.02 7.07 1.86
CA ASP A 105 10.80 8.51 2.05
C ASP A 105 10.31 9.17 0.76
N ARG A 106 10.90 8.83 -0.38
CA ARG A 106 10.47 9.34 -1.69
C ARG A 106 9.07 8.88 -2.05
N ALA A 107 8.73 7.61 -1.77
CA ALA A 107 7.37 7.12 -1.99
C ALA A 107 6.35 7.85 -1.10
N ILE A 108 6.69 8.16 0.15
CA ILE A 108 5.85 8.95 1.05
C ILE A 108 5.65 10.36 0.48
N GLU A 109 6.71 11.00 -0.01
CA GLU A 109 6.63 12.34 -0.64
C GLU A 109 5.70 12.32 -1.85
N GLU A 110 5.83 11.33 -2.75
CA GLU A 110 4.98 11.18 -3.93
C GLU A 110 3.51 10.93 -3.54
N MET A 111 3.25 10.01 -2.61
CA MET A 111 1.89 9.78 -2.11
C MET A 111 1.29 11.02 -1.44
N ALA A 112 2.12 11.82 -0.76
CA ALA A 112 1.67 13.09 -0.19
C ALA A 112 1.46 14.16 -1.26
N ARG A 113 2.29 14.20 -2.31
CA ARG A 113 2.17 15.15 -3.44
C ARG A 113 0.83 15.01 -4.15
N VAL A 114 0.49 13.77 -4.52
CA VAL A 114 -0.76 13.50 -5.26
C VAL A 114 -2.01 13.63 -4.39
N LEU A 115 -1.87 13.64 -3.07
CA LEU A 115 -2.98 13.79 -2.13
C LEU A 115 -3.36 15.26 -1.97
N ARG A 116 -4.65 15.60 -2.07
CA ARG A 116 -5.15 16.97 -1.84
C ARG A 116 -5.01 17.39 -0.38
N PRO A 117 -4.98 18.69 -0.06
CA PRO A 117 -5.15 19.17 1.30
C PRO A 117 -6.44 18.63 1.93
N GLY A 118 -6.39 18.22 3.19
CA GLY A 118 -7.49 17.53 3.88
C GLY A 118 -7.71 16.07 3.46
N GLY A 119 -6.99 15.59 2.43
CA GLY A 119 -7.04 14.19 1.97
C GLY A 119 -6.42 13.22 2.99
N ARG A 120 -6.69 11.95 2.84
CA ARG A 120 -6.32 10.90 3.81
C ARG A 120 -5.44 9.84 3.22
N GLN A 121 -4.52 9.30 4.04
CA GLN A 121 -3.74 8.12 3.70
C GLN A 121 -4.01 7.00 4.70
N LEU A 122 -4.40 5.82 4.20
CA LEU A 122 -4.60 4.62 4.99
C LEU A 122 -3.51 3.59 4.68
N HIS A 123 -2.74 3.23 5.68
CA HIS A 123 -1.65 2.28 5.55
C HIS A 123 -1.87 1.05 6.43
N ILE A 124 -1.87 -0.14 5.81
CA ILE A 124 -1.88 -1.43 6.50
C ILE A 124 -0.52 -2.08 6.24
N TYR A 125 0.20 -2.40 7.32
CA TYR A 125 1.56 -2.93 7.24
C TYR A 125 1.85 -3.93 8.36
N PRO A 126 2.80 -4.89 8.17
CA PRO A 126 3.04 -5.95 9.13
C PRO A 126 3.66 -5.42 10.43
N ALA A 127 3.20 -5.98 11.56
CA ALA A 127 3.79 -5.77 12.88
C ALA A 127 4.89 -6.82 13.12
N GLU A 128 6.00 -6.71 12.40
CA GLU A 128 7.07 -7.69 12.48
C GLU A 128 7.95 -7.49 13.73
N PRO A 129 8.08 -8.50 14.60
CA PRO A 129 9.05 -8.45 15.71
C PRO A 129 10.49 -8.49 15.20
N ILE A 130 10.73 -9.24 14.11
CA ILE A 130 12.03 -9.35 13.43
C ILE A 130 11.81 -9.01 11.94
N MET A 131 12.64 -8.12 11.41
CA MET A 131 12.55 -7.71 10.00
C MET A 131 12.71 -8.92 9.07
N GLY A 132 11.73 -9.08 8.16
CA GLY A 132 11.70 -10.15 7.18
C GLY A 132 11.05 -11.44 7.67
N LEU A 133 10.60 -11.54 8.94
CA LEU A 133 10.00 -12.77 9.46
C LEU A 133 8.78 -13.21 8.64
N TYR A 134 7.89 -12.27 8.31
CA TYR A 134 6.68 -12.57 7.54
C TYR A 134 6.92 -12.63 6.03
N ALA A 135 8.09 -12.21 5.58
CA ALA A 135 8.51 -12.29 4.18
C ALA A 135 9.13 -13.65 3.80
N ILE A 136 9.28 -14.59 4.74
CA ILE A 136 9.89 -15.91 4.47
C ILE A 136 9.18 -16.64 3.31
N PRO A 137 7.84 -16.77 3.28
CA PRO A 137 7.16 -17.43 2.16
C PRO A 137 7.39 -16.72 0.83
N ALA A 138 7.34 -15.39 0.82
CA ALA A 138 7.60 -14.59 -0.38
C ALA A 138 9.05 -14.73 -0.84
N SER A 139 10.01 -14.80 0.09
CA SER A 139 11.43 -15.04 -0.21
C SER A 139 11.66 -16.38 -0.89
N VAL A 140 10.96 -17.44 -0.45
CA VAL A 140 11.03 -18.75 -1.11
C VAL A 140 10.48 -18.68 -2.53
N ILE A 141 9.36 -17.96 -2.75
CA ILE A 141 8.76 -17.79 -4.08
C ILE A 141 9.68 -17.01 -5.03
N LEU A 142 10.29 -15.92 -4.53
CA LEU A 142 11.08 -15.00 -5.36
C LEU A 142 12.52 -15.47 -5.56
N HIS A 143 13.10 -16.10 -4.57
CA HIS A 143 14.55 -16.39 -4.53
C HIS A 143 14.88 -17.88 -4.36
N GLY A 144 13.86 -18.73 -4.17
CA GLY A 144 14.07 -20.16 -3.88
C GLY A 144 14.68 -20.45 -2.49
N THR A 145 14.77 -19.44 -1.62
CA THR A 145 15.42 -19.56 -0.29
C THR A 145 14.78 -18.65 0.75
N PRO A 146 14.65 -19.07 2.02
CA PRO A 146 14.14 -18.22 3.10
C PRO A 146 15.16 -17.16 3.56
N PHE A 147 16.45 -17.34 3.27
CA PHE A 147 17.52 -16.49 3.80
C PHE A 147 17.57 -15.07 3.22
N LYS A 148 16.83 -14.81 2.15
CA LYS A 148 16.70 -13.49 1.52
C LYS A 148 15.42 -12.73 1.94
N ALA A 149 14.76 -13.16 3.00
CA ALA A 149 13.51 -12.52 3.47
C ALA A 149 13.68 -11.03 3.79
N ARG A 150 14.86 -10.59 4.25
CA ARG A 150 15.18 -9.17 4.48
C ARG A 150 15.38 -8.35 3.21
N GLU A 151 15.61 -8.99 2.07
CA GLU A 151 15.60 -8.31 0.77
C GLU A 151 14.18 -8.04 0.29
N VAL A 152 13.22 -8.85 0.75
CA VAL A 152 11.78 -8.70 0.45
C VAL A 152 11.16 -7.65 1.37
N HIS A 153 11.28 -7.80 2.70
CA HIS A 153 10.90 -6.77 3.68
C HIS A 153 12.14 -5.97 4.07
N CYS A 154 12.42 -4.91 3.33
CA CYS A 154 13.59 -4.07 3.55
C CYS A 154 13.35 -2.96 4.60
N GLN A 155 12.09 -2.73 5.00
CA GLN A 155 11.72 -1.80 6.05
C GLN A 155 11.06 -2.52 7.22
N LYS A 156 11.56 -2.29 8.43
CA LYS A 156 10.83 -2.61 9.66
C LYS A 156 10.11 -1.37 10.14
N LEU A 157 8.78 -1.41 10.10
CA LEU A 157 7.94 -0.27 10.42
C LEU A 157 7.23 -0.49 11.77
N TRP A 158 7.31 0.53 12.61
CA TRP A 158 6.50 0.71 13.80
C TRP A 158 5.74 2.03 13.67
N PRO A 159 4.59 2.19 14.32
CA PRO A 159 3.79 3.41 14.20
C PRO A 159 4.57 4.70 14.48
N SER A 160 5.45 4.69 15.48
CA SER A 160 6.32 5.83 15.80
C SER A 160 7.32 6.17 14.69
N LYS A 161 7.87 5.14 14.01
CA LYS A 161 8.76 5.34 12.86
C LYS A 161 7.98 5.89 11.66
N LEU A 162 6.79 5.33 11.39
CA LEU A 162 5.96 5.79 10.28
C LEU A 162 5.52 7.23 10.50
N ARG A 163 5.00 7.59 11.69
CA ARG A 163 4.66 8.98 12.04
C ARG A 163 5.81 9.96 11.78
N ARG A 164 7.01 9.61 12.21
CA ARG A 164 8.19 10.46 12.01
C ARG A 164 8.54 10.67 10.55
N LYS A 165 8.31 9.65 9.70
CA LYS A 165 8.54 9.74 8.25
C LYS A 165 7.45 10.51 7.52
N MET A 166 6.21 10.43 7.98
CA MET A 166 5.06 11.14 7.40
C MET A 166 5.04 12.64 7.76
N ALA A 167 5.50 13.01 8.94
CA ALA A 167 5.42 14.38 9.46
C ALA A 167 6.03 15.47 8.53
N PRO A 168 7.20 15.27 7.87
CA PRO A 168 7.75 16.27 6.95
C PRO A 168 6.86 16.59 5.76
N THR A 169 5.94 15.70 5.38
CA THR A 169 5.02 15.91 4.25
C THR A 169 3.69 16.55 4.64
N GLY A 170 3.57 17.03 5.88
CA GLY A 170 2.34 17.63 6.40
C GLY A 170 1.25 16.61 6.77
N LEU A 171 1.60 15.32 6.86
CA LEU A 171 0.69 14.26 7.26
C LEU A 171 0.72 14.04 8.77
N THR A 172 -0.46 14.07 9.39
CA THR A 172 -0.65 13.82 10.83
C THR A 172 -1.47 12.55 11.04
N GLU A 173 -1.01 11.65 11.89
CA GLU A 173 -1.76 10.43 12.24
C GLU A 173 -2.98 10.81 13.10
N ILE A 174 -4.16 10.41 12.66
CA ILE A 174 -5.45 10.65 13.35
C ILE A 174 -6.06 9.37 13.92
N HIS A 175 -5.61 8.21 13.45
CA HIS A 175 -6.02 6.90 13.99
C HIS A 175 -4.90 5.90 13.84
N HIS A 176 -4.81 5.01 14.82
CA HIS A 176 -3.88 3.88 14.81
C HIS A 176 -4.51 2.68 15.51
N GLU A 177 -4.37 1.51 14.92
CA GLU A 177 -4.80 0.25 15.53
C GLU A 177 -3.82 -0.88 15.26
N PHE A 178 -3.81 -1.84 16.19
CA PHE A 178 -3.12 -3.12 16.04
C PHE A 178 -4.14 -4.24 15.88
N SER A 179 -3.85 -5.21 15.03
CA SER A 179 -4.70 -6.36 14.77
C SER A 179 -3.90 -7.64 14.72
N LEU A 180 -4.44 -8.68 15.38
CA LEU A 180 -3.90 -10.04 15.35
C LEU A 180 -4.61 -10.95 14.33
N LEU A 181 -5.60 -10.44 13.59
CA LEU A 181 -6.35 -11.24 12.63
C LEU A 181 -5.43 -11.72 11.49
N LYS A 182 -5.31 -13.05 11.35
CA LYS A 182 -4.45 -13.80 10.38
C LYS A 182 -2.95 -13.59 10.58
N ALA A 183 -2.46 -12.36 10.61
CA ALA A 183 -1.09 -12.00 10.94
C ALA A 183 -1.08 -10.68 11.72
N PRO A 184 -0.15 -10.50 12.66
CA PRO A 184 0.01 -9.24 13.36
C PRO A 184 0.29 -8.11 12.38
N GLN A 185 -0.55 -7.07 12.42
CA GLN A 185 -0.43 -5.91 11.52
C GLN A 185 -0.89 -4.64 12.21
N PHE A 186 -0.30 -3.54 11.79
CA PHE A 186 -0.73 -2.20 12.13
C PHE A 186 -1.59 -1.62 11.02
N CYS A 187 -2.51 -0.74 11.41
CA CYS A 187 -3.28 0.08 10.50
C CYS A 187 -3.21 1.52 10.98
N SER A 188 -2.71 2.42 10.16
CA SER A 188 -2.55 3.84 10.49
C SER A 188 -3.26 4.70 9.46
N LEU A 189 -4.05 5.67 9.95
CA LEU A 189 -4.75 6.67 9.14
C LEU A 189 -4.12 8.04 9.39
N PHE A 190 -3.72 8.69 8.32
CA PHE A 190 -3.17 10.05 8.32
C PHE A 190 -4.09 11.00 7.57
N VAL A 191 -4.02 12.28 7.95
CA VAL A 191 -4.66 13.39 7.24
C VAL A 191 -3.59 14.40 6.83
N LYS A 192 -3.69 14.93 5.62
CA LYS A 192 -2.83 15.99 5.13
C LYS A 192 -3.34 17.34 5.62
N ALA A 193 -2.44 18.18 6.12
CA ALA A 193 -2.78 19.55 6.50
C ALA A 193 -3.47 20.29 5.35
N GLY A 194 -4.43 21.16 5.68
CA GLY A 194 -5.19 21.98 4.75
C GLY A 194 -4.38 23.14 4.19
#